data_985d456f0da9dcfbb4292ef66c855762
#
_entry.id   985d456f0da9dcfbb4292ef66c855762
#
_cell.length_a   1.000
_cell.length_b   1.000
_cell.length_c   1.000
_cell.angle_alpha   90.00
_cell.angle_beta   90.00
_cell.angle_gamma   90.00
#
_symmetry.space_group_name_H-M   'P 1'
#
loop_
_entity.id
_entity.type
_entity.pdbx_description
1 polymer ?
#
loop_
_entity_poly.entity_id
_entity_poly.type
_entity_poly.pdbx_seq_one_letter_code
_entity_poly.pdbx_strand_id
1 'polypeptide(L)' 'MSQTESMRMSVVSSMLASVAYSIDATLVLEFRSGAVYRYLAVPEAVFQALIAAESKGAYFNRNLRNRFAYQRLA' A
#
# COMPACT_ATOMS: atom_id res chain seq x y z
N MET A 1 -12.63 -20.83 5.62
CA MET A 1 -12.60 -20.13 5.18
C MET A 1 -11.56 -19.75 4.71
N SER A 2 -11.36 -19.54 4.00
CA SER A 2 -10.33 -19.21 3.69
C SER A 2 -10.25 -18.01 3.61
N GLN A 3 -9.63 -17.47 3.81
CA GLN A 3 -9.53 -16.34 3.76
C GLN A 3 -8.53 -15.85 2.98
N THR A 4 -8.64 -14.86 2.43
CA THR A 4 -7.69 -14.21 1.72
C THR A 4 -6.58 -13.89 2.56
N GLU A 5 -5.45 -14.20 2.17
CA GLU A 5 -4.34 -13.92 2.93
C GLU A 5 -3.95 -12.53 2.66
N SER A 6 -4.43 -11.62 3.44
CA SER A 6 -4.11 -10.22 3.28
C SER A 6 -3.71 -9.67 4.63
N MET A 7 -2.70 -8.84 4.66
CA MET A 7 -2.25 -8.21 5.88
C MET A 7 -2.59 -6.75 5.80
N ARG A 8 -3.41 -6.29 6.74
CA ARG A 8 -3.78 -4.89 6.81
C ARG A 8 -3.23 -4.31 8.09
N MET A 9 -2.55 -3.18 8.00
CA MET A 9 -1.96 -2.56 9.16
C MET A 9 -2.18 -1.08 9.14
N SER A 10 -2.45 -0.52 10.31
CA SER A 10 -2.43 0.91 10.50
C SER A 10 -0.98 1.37 10.56
N VAL A 11 -0.68 2.50 9.98
CA VAL A 11 0.69 2.98 9.93
C VAL A 11 0.76 4.40 10.46
N VAL A 12 1.91 4.76 11.02
CA VAL A 12 2.17 6.11 11.47
C VAL A 12 2.73 6.88 10.29
N SER A 13 1.92 7.76 9.74
CA SER A 13 2.30 8.52 8.56
C SER A 13 1.42 9.75 8.47
N SER A 14 1.93 10.84 7.93
CA SER A 14 1.12 12.02 7.69
C SER A 14 0.26 11.86 6.43
N MET A 15 0.52 10.86 5.62
CA MET A 15 -0.14 10.70 4.34
C MET A 15 -0.99 9.44 4.29
N LEU A 16 -0.50 8.34 4.83
CA LEU A 16 -1.18 7.05 4.75
C LEU A 16 -1.83 6.70 6.08
N ALA A 17 -3.04 6.18 6.04
CA ALA A 17 -3.73 5.72 7.23
C ALA A 17 -3.54 4.22 7.42
N SER A 18 -3.53 3.45 6.35
CA SER A 18 -3.33 2.00 6.46
C SER A 18 -2.79 1.44 5.16
N VAL A 19 -2.19 0.27 5.25
CA VAL A 19 -1.74 -0.48 4.08
C VAL A 19 -2.22 -1.90 4.23
N ALA A 20 -2.52 -2.54 3.11
CA ALA A 20 -2.88 -3.96 3.09
C ALA A 20 -2.17 -4.59 1.92
N TYR A 21 -1.62 -5.77 2.12
CA TYR A 21 -0.91 -6.48 1.08
C TYR A 21 -1.42 -7.91 1.00
N SER A 22 -1.76 -8.36 -0.19
CA SER A 22 -2.36 -9.66 -0.39
C SER A 22 -1.40 -10.62 -1.05
N ILE A 23 -1.68 -11.91 -0.92
CA ILE A 23 -0.81 -12.94 -1.45
C ILE A 23 -0.71 -12.86 -2.97
N ASP A 24 -1.66 -12.22 -3.64
CA ASP A 24 -1.62 -12.06 -5.09
C ASP A 24 -0.85 -10.79 -5.50
N ALA A 25 -0.02 -10.26 -4.64
CA ALA A 25 0.82 -9.09 -4.92
C ALA A 25 0.02 -7.81 -5.13
N THR A 26 -1.15 -7.72 -4.52
CA THR A 26 -1.97 -6.52 -4.58
C THR A 26 -1.74 -5.70 -3.31
N LEU A 27 -1.42 -4.42 -3.50
CA LEU A 27 -1.19 -3.51 -2.39
C LEU A 27 -2.31 -2.48 -2.36
N VAL A 28 -3.01 -2.39 -1.23
CA VAL A 28 -4.08 -1.41 -1.06
C VAL A 28 -3.62 -0.36 -0.08
N LEU A 29 -3.71 0.89 -0.48
CA LEU A 29 -3.31 2.02 0.35
C LEU A 29 -4.53 2.88 0.65
N GLU A 30 -4.74 3.12 1.93
CA GLU A 30 -5.75 4.05 2.37
C GLU A 30 -5.04 5.32 2.80
N PHE A 31 -5.38 6.43 2.18
CA PHE A 31 -4.77 7.71 2.49
C PHE A 31 -5.61 8.43 3.54
N ARG A 32 -4.98 9.30 4.29
CA ARG A 32 -5.71 10.05 5.33
C ARG A 32 -6.76 10.97 4.76
N SER A 33 -6.65 11.29 3.49
CA SER A 33 -7.68 12.08 2.81
C SER A 33 -8.97 11.30 2.58
N GLY A 34 -8.93 9.98 2.78
CA GLY A 34 -10.06 9.11 2.51
C GLY A 34 -9.97 8.37 1.20
N ALA A 35 -9.02 8.73 0.35
CA ALA A 35 -8.84 8.03 -0.92
C ALA A 35 -8.28 6.64 -0.68
N VAL A 36 -8.73 5.66 -1.45
CA VAL A 36 -8.24 4.29 -1.35
C VAL A 36 -7.85 3.84 -2.74
N TYR A 37 -6.63 3.33 -2.87
CA TYR A 37 -6.10 2.88 -4.16
C TYR A 37 -5.60 1.47 -4.05
N ARG A 38 -5.77 0.70 -5.12
CA ARG A 38 -5.23 -0.65 -5.22
C ARG A 38 -4.15 -0.67 -6.27
N TYR A 39 -2.96 -1.11 -5.91
CA TYR A 39 -1.81 -1.21 -6.83
C TYR A 39 -1.58 -2.68 -7.14
N LEU A 40 -1.32 -3.01 -8.40
CA LEU A 40 -1.27 -4.38 -8.87
C LEU A 40 0.16 -4.82 -9.14
N ALA A 41 0.42 -6.10 -8.95
CA ALA A 41 1.73 -6.72 -9.23
C ALA A 41 2.86 -6.03 -8.49
N VAL A 42 2.65 -5.74 -7.21
CA VAL A 42 3.66 -5.09 -6.39
C VAL A 42 4.48 -6.17 -5.67
N PRO A 43 5.79 -6.24 -5.89
CA PRO A 43 6.60 -7.25 -5.21
C PRO A 43 6.57 -7.06 -3.70
N GLU A 44 6.66 -8.15 -2.97
CA GLU A 44 6.63 -8.10 -1.50
C GLU A 44 7.75 -7.21 -0.97
N ALA A 45 8.90 -7.18 -1.63
CA ALA A 45 10.01 -6.34 -1.18
C ALA A 45 9.62 -4.87 -1.17
N VAL A 46 8.78 -4.43 -2.11
CA VAL A 46 8.31 -3.05 -2.15
C VAL A 46 7.38 -2.78 -0.97
N PHE A 47 6.49 -3.73 -0.67
CA PHE A 47 5.60 -3.60 0.47
C PHE A 47 6.42 -3.52 1.77
N GLN A 48 7.41 -4.41 1.94
CA GLN A 48 8.22 -4.41 3.14
C GLN A 48 9.01 -3.11 3.28
N ALA A 49 9.54 -2.59 2.17
CA ALA A 49 10.28 -1.34 2.22
C ALA A 49 9.36 -0.16 2.57
N LEU A 50 8.12 -0.21 2.10
CA LEU A 50 7.16 0.84 2.41
C LEU A 50 6.88 0.90 3.91
N ILE A 51 6.59 -0.25 4.53
CA ILE A 51 6.27 -0.25 5.96
C ILE A 51 7.49 0.03 6.82
N ALA A 52 8.69 -0.20 6.31
CA ALA A 52 9.91 0.08 7.04
C ALA A 52 10.41 1.51 6.85
N ALA A 53 9.84 2.24 5.91
CA ALA A 53 10.34 3.57 5.58
C ALA A 53 10.06 4.55 6.71
N GLU A 54 11.02 5.44 6.97
CA GLU A 54 10.80 6.50 7.94
C GLU A 54 9.70 7.44 7.48
N SER A 55 9.72 7.79 6.20
CA SER A 55 8.65 8.60 5.62
C SER A 55 7.95 7.77 4.57
N LYS A 56 6.79 7.25 4.91
CA LYS A 56 6.04 6.42 4.00
C LYS A 56 5.52 7.21 2.81
N GLY A 57 5.19 8.48 3.04
CA GLY A 57 4.77 9.34 1.94
C GLY A 57 5.88 9.57 0.93
N ALA A 58 7.10 9.80 1.41
CA ALA A 58 8.23 10.00 0.52
C ALA A 58 8.55 8.72 -0.25
N TYR A 59 8.48 7.58 0.43
CA TYR A 59 8.73 6.30 -0.23
C TYR A 59 7.69 6.06 -1.31
N PHE A 60 6.41 6.32 -1.01
CA PHE A 60 5.34 6.15 -1.97
C PHE A 60 5.58 7.03 -3.20
N ASN A 61 5.89 8.29 -3.00
CA ASN A 61 6.07 9.20 -4.11
C ASN A 61 7.25 8.80 -4.99
N ARG A 62 8.27 8.22 -4.38
CA ARG A 62 9.50 7.89 -5.12
C ARG A 62 9.42 6.53 -5.78
N ASN A 63 8.75 5.56 -5.16
CA ASN A 63 8.84 4.18 -5.58
C ASN A 63 7.53 3.53 -6.01
N LEU A 64 6.40 4.13 -5.69
CA LEU A 64 5.10 3.53 -6.00
C LEU A 64 4.30 4.37 -6.97
N ARG A 65 4.28 5.68 -6.77
CA ARG A 65 3.47 6.55 -7.58
C ARG A 65 3.93 6.47 -9.03
N ASN A 66 3.01 6.16 -9.93
CA ASN A 66 3.27 6.06 -11.37
C ASN A 66 4.24 4.93 -11.74
N ARG A 67 4.46 3.97 -10.81
CA ARG A 67 5.35 2.85 -11.08
C ARG A 67 4.62 1.55 -11.29
N PHE A 68 3.37 1.46 -10.83
CA PHE A 68 2.57 0.25 -10.93
C PHE A 68 1.19 0.59 -11.43
N ALA A 69 0.54 -0.36 -12.08
CA ALA A 69 -0.84 -0.21 -12.46
C ALA A 69 -1.69 -0.08 -11.20
N TYR A 70 -2.72 0.73 -11.24
CA TYR A 70 -3.53 0.95 -10.05
C TYR A 70 -4.97 1.25 -10.41
N GLN A 71 -5.84 1.09 -9.41
CA GLN A 71 -7.24 1.43 -9.53
C GLN A 71 -7.64 2.20 -8.30
N ARG A 72 -8.43 3.25 -8.47
CA ARG A 72 -8.97 3.98 -7.33
C ARG A 72 -10.23 3.28 -6.87
N LEU A 73 -10.29 2.96 -5.57
CA LEU A 73 -11.44 2.25 -5.00
C LEU A 73 -12.42 3.19 -4.29
N ALA A 74 -11.92 4.29 -3.77
CA ALA A 74 -12.78 5.24 -3.09
C ALA A 74 -12.20 6.64 -3.09
#